data_2fbcd7a491a2970beb029e0fd4bf4ab1
#
_entry.id   2fbcd7a491a2970beb029e0fd4bf4ab1
#
_cell.length_a   1.000
_cell.length_b   1.000
_cell.length_c   1.000
_cell.angle_alpha   90.00
_cell.angle_beta   90.00
_cell.angle_gamma   90.00
#
_symmetry.space_group_name_H-M   'P 1'
#
loop_
_entity.id
_entity.type
_entity.pdbx_description
1 polymer ?
#
loop_
_entity_poly.entity_id
_entity_poly.type
_entity_poly.pdbx_seq_one_letter_code
_entity_poly.pdbx_strand_id
1 'polypeptide(L)'
;VSHYEMRLERDLQTIRARFRAASELVETQVRDAVQALLHYDGPLANQVVLRDRIVNRETRALDQLCHGFVIRHLPVAHHLRYISSVIRMDVALERVGDYAVMICRHSLRCGTPPPPGIARDIELIVQQARDSLAEALKSFNDEDVEVARRALGLTRPVDTTHDKAMEDLVSVGEAHKQPVRDLFAYQRALYVLLRVSDQAENIAQETLFSVTGETKNPKVYRLLFVDRTNDCRSLIAEAYARKAFPECGIFTSGGWDPANTIRPEVVPFFEAHGLDHQGLGPNPVPDLMSEPKHYHVIIGLDDKSGEMIGEIPFKSVFLNWDLGPCPFGEDDPEAMDRLERIYRELATRLRELMETLRGPDAI
;
A
#
# COMPACT_ATOMS: atom_id res chain seq x y z
N VAL A 1 -0.47 -17.21 42.94
CA VAL A 1 -1.24 -17.16 41.67
C VAL A 1 -2.65 -17.64 41.95
N SER A 2 -3.67 -16.85 41.67
CA SER A 2 -5.06 -17.24 41.93
C SER A 2 -5.53 -18.32 40.94
N HIS A 3 -6.53 -19.12 41.37
CA HIS A 3 -7.11 -20.14 40.49
C HIS A 3 -7.67 -19.57 39.18
N TYR A 4 -8.06 -18.29 39.20
CA TYR A 4 -8.50 -17.54 38.06
C TYR A 4 -7.33 -17.24 37.08
N GLU A 5 -6.19 -16.76 37.60
CA GLU A 5 -5.00 -16.46 36.80
C GLU A 5 -4.44 -17.69 36.10
N MET A 6 -4.40 -18.84 36.83
CA MET A 6 -3.97 -20.11 36.23
C MET A 6 -4.88 -20.56 35.07
N ARG A 7 -6.19 -20.34 35.21
CA ARG A 7 -7.16 -20.70 34.14
C ARG A 7 -7.03 -19.77 32.94
N LEU A 8 -6.90 -18.46 33.17
CA LEU A 8 -6.69 -17.45 32.16
C LEU A 8 -5.44 -17.76 31.33
N GLU A 9 -4.32 -17.99 32.02
CA GLU A 9 -3.04 -18.28 31.35
C GLU A 9 -3.10 -19.59 30.55
N ARG A 10 -3.72 -20.64 31.06
CA ARG A 10 -3.91 -21.89 30.32
C ARG A 10 -4.73 -21.71 29.04
N ASP A 11 -5.83 -20.96 29.11
CA ASP A 11 -6.69 -20.71 27.95
C ASP A 11 -5.94 -19.84 26.93
N LEU A 12 -5.14 -18.88 27.38
CA LEU A 12 -4.29 -18.03 26.53
C LEU A 12 -3.21 -18.87 25.82
N GLN A 13 -2.53 -19.78 26.52
CA GLN A 13 -1.55 -20.70 25.95
C GLN A 13 -2.18 -21.61 24.87
N THR A 14 -3.43 -22.03 25.09
CA THR A 14 -4.17 -22.82 24.09
C THR A 14 -4.40 -22.03 22.81
N ILE A 15 -4.76 -20.74 22.91
CA ILE A 15 -4.93 -19.84 21.76
C ILE A 15 -3.60 -19.64 21.05
N ARG A 16 -2.51 -19.34 21.78
CA ARG A 16 -1.16 -19.19 21.23
C ARG A 16 -0.71 -20.43 20.45
N ALA A 17 -0.88 -21.61 21.02
CA ALA A 17 -0.51 -22.86 20.37
C ALA A 17 -1.30 -23.12 19.08
N ARG A 18 -2.60 -22.83 19.08
CA ARG A 18 -3.44 -22.95 17.88
C ARG A 18 -3.10 -21.95 16.79
N PHE A 19 -2.86 -20.69 17.17
CA PHE A 19 -2.44 -19.67 16.23
C PHE A 19 -1.12 -20.08 15.55
N ARG A 20 -0.14 -20.55 16.32
CA ARG A 20 1.15 -21.05 15.78
C ARG A 20 0.95 -22.21 14.80
N ALA A 21 0.13 -23.19 15.15
CA ALA A 21 -0.16 -24.32 14.28
C ALA A 21 -0.86 -23.90 12.97
N ALA A 22 -1.80 -22.95 13.03
CA ALA A 22 -2.46 -22.40 11.86
C ALA A 22 -1.46 -21.62 10.97
N SER A 23 -0.55 -20.87 11.57
CA SER A 23 0.52 -20.15 10.88
C SER A 23 1.43 -21.09 10.07
N GLU A 24 1.94 -22.15 10.71
CA GLU A 24 2.81 -23.15 10.07
C GLU A 24 2.10 -23.88 8.90
N LEU A 25 0.81 -24.14 9.07
CA LEU A 25 -0.02 -24.77 8.04
C LEU A 25 -0.16 -23.87 6.81
N VAL A 26 -0.42 -22.57 7.01
CA VAL A 26 -0.58 -21.58 5.94
C VAL A 26 0.74 -21.33 5.20
N GLU A 27 1.87 -21.21 5.92
CA GLU A 27 3.20 -21.09 5.29
C GLU A 27 3.53 -22.31 4.41
N THR A 28 3.21 -23.51 4.90
CA THR A 28 3.39 -24.75 4.14
C THR A 28 2.52 -24.76 2.89
N GLN A 29 1.27 -24.28 2.97
CA GLN A 29 0.37 -24.19 1.80
C GLN A 29 0.90 -23.24 0.73
N VAL A 30 1.40 -22.06 1.10
CA VAL A 30 1.97 -21.10 0.13
C VAL A 30 3.18 -21.72 -0.57
N ARG A 31 4.09 -22.33 0.19
CA ARG A 31 5.26 -23.01 -0.38
C ARG A 31 4.88 -24.09 -1.38
N ASP A 32 3.99 -25.01 -0.99
CA ASP A 32 3.59 -26.15 -1.79
C ASP A 32 2.80 -25.70 -3.04
N ALA A 33 1.98 -24.64 -2.93
CA ALA A 33 1.23 -24.08 -4.05
C ALA A 33 2.16 -23.53 -5.15
N VAL A 34 3.21 -22.83 -4.74
CA VAL A 34 4.19 -22.29 -5.70
C VAL A 34 5.03 -23.39 -6.30
N GLN A 35 5.46 -24.39 -5.53
CA GLN A 35 6.15 -25.55 -6.08
C GLN A 35 5.30 -26.27 -7.13
N ALA A 36 4.00 -26.44 -6.85
CA ALA A 36 3.09 -27.05 -7.81
C ALA A 36 2.98 -26.24 -9.13
N LEU A 37 3.02 -24.90 -9.05
CA LEU A 37 3.00 -24.03 -10.23
C LEU A 37 4.31 -24.11 -11.03
N LEU A 38 5.46 -23.99 -10.36
CA LEU A 38 6.78 -23.94 -11.02
C LEU A 38 7.15 -25.26 -11.67
N HIS A 39 6.80 -26.38 -11.04
CA HIS A 39 7.12 -27.73 -11.53
C HIS A 39 5.98 -28.42 -12.28
N TYR A 40 4.84 -27.72 -12.47
CA TYR A 40 3.66 -28.28 -13.13
C TYR A 40 3.15 -29.56 -12.43
N ASP A 41 3.21 -29.58 -11.08
CA ASP A 41 2.84 -30.72 -10.27
C ASP A 41 1.34 -30.70 -9.90
N GLY A 42 0.52 -31.31 -10.78
CA GLY A 42 -0.93 -31.43 -10.56
C GLY A 42 -1.33 -32.19 -9.30
N PRO A 43 -0.74 -33.35 -8.96
CA PRO A 43 -0.95 -34.03 -7.72
C PRO A 43 -0.73 -33.15 -6.48
N LEU A 44 0.37 -32.42 -6.41
CA LEU A 44 0.67 -31.49 -5.31
C LEU A 44 -0.36 -30.35 -5.25
N ALA A 45 -0.71 -29.77 -6.40
CA ALA A 45 -1.75 -28.73 -6.48
C ALA A 45 -3.10 -29.22 -5.91
N ASN A 46 -3.53 -30.42 -6.25
CA ASN A 46 -4.76 -31.01 -5.71
C ASN A 46 -4.68 -31.24 -4.19
N GLN A 47 -3.52 -31.66 -3.66
CA GLN A 47 -3.31 -31.83 -2.23
C GLN A 47 -3.45 -30.50 -1.48
N VAL A 48 -2.87 -29.41 -2.01
CA VAL A 48 -3.01 -28.07 -1.42
C VAL A 48 -4.46 -27.64 -1.37
N VAL A 49 -5.20 -27.80 -2.50
CA VAL A 49 -6.64 -27.47 -2.55
C VAL A 49 -7.45 -28.26 -1.51
N LEU A 50 -7.12 -29.52 -1.24
CA LEU A 50 -7.81 -30.31 -0.23
C LEU A 50 -7.43 -29.92 1.21
N ARG A 51 -6.16 -29.59 1.44
CA ARG A 51 -5.66 -29.14 2.76
C ARG A 51 -6.27 -27.83 3.24
N ASP A 52 -6.76 -27.00 2.35
CA ASP A 52 -7.46 -25.76 2.68
C ASP A 52 -8.62 -25.98 3.65
N ARG A 53 -9.33 -27.12 3.54
CA ARG A 53 -10.36 -27.49 4.50
C ARG A 53 -9.84 -27.62 5.93
N ILE A 54 -8.57 -27.95 6.10
CA ILE A 54 -7.94 -28.05 7.42
C ILE A 54 -7.67 -26.63 7.93
N VAL A 55 -7.12 -25.72 7.09
CA VAL A 55 -6.93 -24.31 7.44
C VAL A 55 -8.24 -23.71 7.91
N ASN A 56 -9.29 -23.79 7.10
CA ASN A 56 -10.62 -23.24 7.40
C ASN A 56 -11.25 -23.82 8.68
N ARG A 57 -10.91 -25.05 9.06
CA ARG A 57 -11.37 -25.63 10.31
C ARG A 57 -10.55 -25.10 11.50
N GLU A 58 -9.24 -24.98 11.36
CA GLU A 58 -8.37 -24.48 12.43
C GLU A 58 -8.60 -23.00 12.72
N THR A 59 -8.81 -22.17 11.68
CA THR A 59 -9.16 -20.76 11.84
C THR A 59 -10.50 -20.60 12.55
N ARG A 60 -11.55 -21.31 12.14
CA ARG A 60 -12.84 -21.28 12.85
C ARG A 60 -12.75 -21.74 14.31
N ALA A 61 -11.92 -22.74 14.58
CA ALA A 61 -11.73 -23.21 15.96
C ALA A 61 -10.96 -22.17 16.80
N LEU A 62 -10.01 -21.46 16.19
CA LEU A 62 -9.29 -20.36 16.83
C LEU A 62 -10.21 -19.20 17.16
N ASP A 63 -11.06 -18.78 16.22
CA ASP A 63 -12.08 -17.75 16.41
C ASP A 63 -13.01 -18.08 17.59
N GLN A 64 -13.53 -19.32 17.65
CA GLN A 64 -14.38 -19.78 18.74
C GLN A 64 -13.66 -19.75 20.10
N LEU A 65 -12.36 -20.11 20.14
CA LEU A 65 -11.56 -20.04 21.36
C LEU A 65 -11.39 -18.60 21.83
N CYS A 66 -11.13 -17.66 20.90
CA CYS A 66 -10.99 -16.24 21.21
C CYS A 66 -12.29 -15.66 21.80
N HIS A 67 -13.43 -15.92 21.15
CA HIS A 67 -14.73 -15.49 21.67
C HIS A 67 -15.06 -16.12 23.02
N GLY A 68 -14.79 -17.42 23.18
CA GLY A 68 -14.94 -18.11 24.45
C GLY A 68 -14.04 -17.55 25.56
N PHE A 69 -12.84 -17.10 25.21
CA PHE A 69 -11.92 -16.45 26.14
C PHE A 69 -12.49 -15.11 26.63
N VAL A 70 -12.98 -14.26 25.70
CA VAL A 70 -13.58 -12.97 26.05
C VAL A 70 -14.75 -13.15 27.01
N ILE A 71 -15.68 -14.09 26.72
CA ILE A 71 -16.85 -14.35 27.55
C ILE A 71 -16.48 -14.83 28.95
N ARG A 72 -15.46 -15.69 29.05
CA ARG A 72 -15.08 -16.30 30.35
C ARG A 72 -14.24 -15.41 31.23
N HIS A 73 -13.38 -14.59 30.63
CA HIS A 73 -12.33 -13.88 31.37
C HIS A 73 -12.54 -12.38 31.42
N LEU A 74 -13.41 -11.79 30.58
CA LEU A 74 -13.62 -10.33 30.44
C LEU A 74 -12.28 -9.59 30.40
N PRO A 75 -11.40 -9.92 29.44
CA PRO A 75 -10.02 -9.41 29.42
C PRO A 75 -9.98 -7.89 29.28
N VAL A 76 -8.93 -7.29 29.88
CA VAL A 76 -8.67 -5.86 29.80
C VAL A 76 -7.25 -5.59 29.25
N ALA A 77 -7.01 -4.37 28.83
CA ALA A 77 -5.70 -3.90 28.41
C ALA A 77 -4.99 -4.86 27.43
N HIS A 78 -3.81 -5.34 27.77
CA HIS A 78 -2.98 -6.19 26.92
C HIS A 78 -3.69 -7.48 26.45
N HIS A 79 -4.35 -8.20 27.34
CA HIS A 79 -5.06 -9.43 26.96
C HIS A 79 -6.19 -9.19 25.96
N LEU A 80 -6.92 -8.08 26.10
CA LEU A 80 -7.96 -7.70 25.16
C LEU A 80 -7.37 -7.35 23.79
N ARG A 81 -6.27 -6.58 23.77
CA ARG A 81 -5.58 -6.25 22.50
C ARG A 81 -5.07 -7.53 21.82
N TYR A 82 -4.41 -8.43 22.58
CA TYR A 82 -3.91 -9.67 22.04
C TYR A 82 -5.02 -10.51 21.39
N ILE A 83 -6.12 -10.78 22.10
CA ILE A 83 -7.25 -11.56 21.56
C ILE A 83 -7.90 -10.89 20.35
N SER A 84 -8.07 -9.55 20.42
CA SER A 84 -8.59 -8.77 19.31
C SER A 84 -7.70 -8.86 18.06
N SER A 85 -6.38 -8.86 18.25
CA SER A 85 -5.41 -9.05 17.16
C SER A 85 -5.46 -10.48 16.60
N VAL A 86 -5.56 -11.50 17.45
CA VAL A 86 -5.70 -12.90 16.97
C VAL A 86 -6.93 -13.05 16.08
N ILE A 87 -8.10 -12.48 16.47
CA ILE A 87 -9.33 -12.53 15.67
C ILE A 87 -9.13 -11.87 14.29
N ARG A 88 -8.43 -10.73 14.23
CA ARG A 88 -8.15 -10.07 12.95
C ARG A 88 -7.15 -10.82 12.10
N MET A 89 -6.12 -11.40 12.73
CA MET A 89 -5.11 -12.19 12.02
C MET A 89 -5.63 -13.54 11.55
N ASP A 90 -6.62 -14.10 12.23
CA ASP A 90 -7.29 -15.33 11.78
C ASP A 90 -7.88 -15.15 10.37
N VAL A 91 -8.51 -14.01 10.11
CA VAL A 91 -8.97 -13.64 8.76
C VAL A 91 -7.82 -13.49 7.77
N ALA A 92 -6.67 -12.96 8.20
CA ALA A 92 -5.48 -12.85 7.34
C ALA A 92 -4.92 -14.24 6.98
N LEU A 93 -4.85 -15.17 7.93
CA LEU A 93 -4.41 -16.56 7.70
C LEU A 93 -5.34 -17.30 6.74
N GLU A 94 -6.66 -17.18 6.90
CA GLU A 94 -7.64 -17.77 5.98
C GLU A 94 -7.41 -17.24 4.55
N ARG A 95 -7.24 -15.93 4.38
CA ARG A 95 -6.97 -15.33 3.06
C ARG A 95 -5.68 -15.85 2.44
N VAL A 96 -4.61 -16.01 3.21
CA VAL A 96 -3.35 -16.57 2.69
C VAL A 96 -3.54 -18.02 2.24
N GLY A 97 -4.32 -18.81 2.96
CA GLY A 97 -4.75 -20.16 2.57
C GLY A 97 -5.52 -20.14 1.22
N ASP A 98 -6.52 -19.27 1.09
CA ASP A 98 -7.29 -19.09 -0.14
C ASP A 98 -6.41 -18.68 -1.33
N TYR A 99 -5.38 -17.86 -1.09
CA TYR A 99 -4.41 -17.44 -2.10
C TYR A 99 -3.59 -18.65 -2.59
N ALA A 100 -3.15 -19.53 -1.70
CA ALA A 100 -2.46 -20.76 -2.07
C ALA A 100 -3.35 -21.67 -2.93
N VAL A 101 -4.63 -21.84 -2.55
CA VAL A 101 -5.63 -22.57 -3.36
C VAL A 101 -5.81 -21.93 -4.74
N MET A 102 -5.83 -20.61 -4.82
CA MET A 102 -5.99 -19.89 -6.08
C MET A 102 -4.81 -20.14 -7.02
N ILE A 103 -3.57 -20.08 -6.52
CA ILE A 103 -2.38 -20.44 -7.29
C ILE A 103 -2.51 -21.86 -7.86
N CYS A 104 -2.88 -22.84 -7.03
CA CYS A 104 -3.04 -24.23 -7.44
C CYS A 104 -4.13 -24.42 -8.51
N ARG A 105 -5.28 -23.80 -8.36
CA ARG A 105 -6.39 -23.88 -9.32
C ARG A 105 -6.01 -23.29 -10.68
N HIS A 106 -5.20 -22.24 -10.70
CA HIS A 106 -4.66 -21.69 -11.96
C HIS A 106 -3.56 -22.56 -12.54
N SER A 107 -2.66 -23.10 -11.72
CA SER A 107 -1.63 -24.06 -12.15
C SER A 107 -2.24 -25.28 -12.85
N LEU A 108 -3.30 -25.85 -12.33
CA LEU A 108 -4.03 -26.99 -12.93
C LEU A 108 -4.66 -26.68 -14.30
N ARG A 109 -4.77 -25.41 -14.69
CA ARG A 109 -5.29 -24.97 -16.01
C ARG A 109 -4.18 -24.63 -17.00
N CYS A 110 -2.94 -24.50 -16.56
CA CYS A 110 -1.80 -24.28 -17.45
C CYS A 110 -1.57 -25.48 -18.34
N GLY A 111 -1.14 -25.25 -19.58
CA GLY A 111 -0.72 -26.29 -20.51
C GLY A 111 0.77 -26.59 -20.41
N THR A 112 1.55 -25.63 -19.92
CA THR A 112 3.02 -25.70 -19.85
C THR A 112 3.52 -25.04 -18.56
N PRO A 113 4.72 -25.39 -18.09
CA PRO A 113 5.36 -24.66 -17.00
C PRO A 113 5.72 -23.23 -17.44
N PRO A 114 5.90 -22.29 -16.49
CA PRO A 114 6.29 -20.92 -16.81
C PRO A 114 7.67 -20.89 -17.52
N PRO A 115 7.85 -19.98 -18.50
CA PRO A 115 9.16 -19.80 -19.14
C PRO A 115 10.20 -19.36 -18.12
N PRO A 116 11.52 -19.63 -18.35
CA PRO A 116 12.58 -19.43 -17.34
C PRO A 116 12.66 -18.00 -16.78
N GLY A 117 12.31 -16.98 -17.56
CA GLY A 117 12.24 -15.58 -17.09
C GLY A 117 11.14 -15.42 -16.05
N ILE A 118 9.91 -15.76 -16.42
CA ILE A 118 8.73 -15.67 -15.55
C ILE A 118 8.85 -16.61 -14.34
N ALA A 119 9.46 -17.79 -14.48
CA ALA A 119 9.73 -18.68 -13.35
C ALA A 119 10.62 -17.98 -12.31
N ARG A 120 11.68 -17.30 -12.73
CA ARG A 120 12.58 -16.55 -11.84
C ARG A 120 11.86 -15.38 -11.15
N ASP A 121 10.99 -14.66 -11.85
CA ASP A 121 10.22 -13.58 -11.27
C ASP A 121 9.27 -14.11 -10.19
N ILE A 122 8.58 -15.23 -10.47
CA ILE A 122 7.73 -15.91 -9.50
C ILE A 122 8.57 -16.36 -8.29
N GLU A 123 9.71 -16.99 -8.48
CA GLU A 123 10.60 -17.43 -7.39
C GLU A 123 11.05 -16.26 -6.50
N LEU A 124 11.42 -15.13 -7.11
CA LEU A 124 11.87 -13.95 -6.38
C LEU A 124 10.73 -13.36 -5.52
N ILE A 125 9.54 -13.17 -6.10
CA ILE A 125 8.37 -12.66 -5.36
C ILE A 125 7.97 -13.63 -4.25
N VAL A 126 7.98 -14.94 -4.52
CA VAL A 126 7.72 -15.97 -3.51
C VAL A 126 8.67 -15.85 -2.34
N GLN A 127 9.97 -15.74 -2.62
CA GLN A 127 10.97 -15.63 -1.55
C GLN A 127 10.68 -14.39 -0.69
N GLN A 128 10.46 -13.23 -1.31
CA GLN A 128 10.15 -11.98 -0.62
C GLN A 128 8.84 -12.08 0.19
N ALA A 129 7.76 -12.60 -0.41
CA ALA A 129 6.47 -12.74 0.24
C ALA A 129 6.52 -13.73 1.43
N ARG A 130 7.25 -14.82 1.29
CA ARG A 130 7.44 -15.81 2.38
C ARG A 130 8.30 -15.27 3.52
N ASP A 131 9.39 -14.56 3.19
CA ASP A 131 10.26 -13.97 4.22
C ASP A 131 9.49 -12.91 5.02
N SER A 132 8.69 -12.07 4.35
CA SER A 132 7.84 -11.09 5.03
C SER A 132 6.76 -11.76 5.89
N LEU A 133 6.12 -12.82 5.39
CA LEU A 133 5.09 -13.56 6.14
C LEU A 133 5.70 -14.28 7.37
N ALA A 134 6.82 -14.97 7.19
CA ALA A 134 7.50 -15.68 8.27
C ALA A 134 7.95 -14.73 9.41
N GLU A 135 8.58 -13.58 9.02
CA GLU A 135 8.98 -12.58 10.02
C GLU A 135 7.76 -11.94 10.71
N ALA A 136 6.67 -11.68 9.99
CA ALA A 136 5.44 -11.12 10.56
C ALA A 136 4.80 -12.11 11.56
N LEU A 137 4.66 -13.39 11.19
CA LEU A 137 4.13 -14.44 12.06
C LEU A 137 5.02 -14.66 13.28
N LYS A 138 6.34 -14.67 13.08
CA LYS A 138 7.32 -14.77 14.18
C LYS A 138 7.16 -13.61 15.15
N SER A 139 7.04 -12.37 14.64
CA SER A 139 6.89 -11.19 15.48
C SER A 139 5.70 -11.29 16.44
N PHE A 140 4.58 -11.82 15.95
CA PHE A 140 3.40 -12.00 16.78
C PHE A 140 3.53 -13.15 17.78
N ASN A 141 4.09 -14.29 17.34
CA ASN A 141 4.32 -15.44 18.21
C ASN A 141 5.25 -15.13 19.39
N ASP A 142 6.24 -14.25 19.15
CA ASP A 142 7.25 -13.86 20.13
C ASP A 142 6.91 -12.53 20.84
N GLU A 143 5.82 -11.86 20.44
CA GLU A 143 5.39 -10.53 20.89
C GLU A 143 6.53 -9.48 20.73
N ASP A 144 7.30 -9.57 19.63
CA ASP A 144 8.51 -8.78 19.37
C ASP A 144 8.26 -7.62 18.40
N VAL A 145 8.29 -6.39 18.94
CA VAL A 145 8.08 -5.14 18.21
C VAL A 145 9.15 -4.90 17.13
N GLU A 146 10.41 -5.22 17.41
CA GLU A 146 11.52 -4.98 16.47
C GLU A 146 11.44 -5.95 15.28
N VAL A 147 11.05 -7.18 15.52
CA VAL A 147 10.77 -8.15 14.45
C VAL A 147 9.59 -7.68 13.61
N ALA A 148 8.52 -7.12 14.20
CA ALA A 148 7.39 -6.58 13.48
C ALA A 148 7.78 -5.41 12.58
N ARG A 149 8.60 -4.49 13.06
CA ARG A 149 9.10 -3.36 12.27
C ARG A 149 9.99 -3.81 11.10
N ARG A 150 10.83 -4.84 11.30
CA ARG A 150 11.59 -5.45 10.20
C ARG A 150 10.68 -6.09 9.16
N ALA A 151 9.66 -6.83 9.58
CA ALA A 151 8.69 -7.45 8.68
C ALA A 151 8.01 -6.41 7.77
N LEU A 152 7.61 -5.26 8.32
CA LEU A 152 7.08 -4.13 7.53
C LEU A 152 8.07 -3.60 6.47
N GLY A 153 9.38 -3.65 6.76
CA GLY A 153 10.42 -3.30 5.80
C GLY A 153 10.53 -4.29 4.64
N LEU A 154 10.28 -5.57 4.89
CA LEU A 154 10.37 -6.65 3.89
C LEU A 154 9.21 -6.66 2.88
N THR A 155 8.08 -6.03 3.19
CA THR A 155 6.92 -5.98 2.26
C THR A 155 7.13 -5.01 1.11
N ARG A 156 7.86 -3.92 1.31
CA ARG A 156 8.04 -2.84 0.32
C ARG A 156 8.68 -3.28 -1.01
N PRO A 157 9.76 -4.11 -1.03
CA PRO A 157 10.38 -4.54 -2.28
C PRO A 157 9.47 -5.40 -3.16
N VAL A 158 8.45 -6.07 -2.58
CA VAL A 158 7.56 -6.97 -3.30
C VAL A 158 6.77 -6.23 -4.39
N ASP A 159 6.32 -5.01 -4.11
CA ASP A 159 5.62 -4.16 -5.08
C ASP A 159 6.46 -3.90 -6.34
N THR A 160 7.71 -3.45 -6.15
CA THR A 160 8.61 -3.14 -7.27
C THR A 160 8.97 -4.40 -8.09
N THR A 161 9.18 -5.53 -7.40
CA THR A 161 9.46 -6.81 -8.06
C THR A 161 8.24 -7.29 -8.85
N HIS A 162 7.03 -7.12 -8.30
CA HIS A 162 5.79 -7.46 -8.97
C HIS A 162 5.59 -6.62 -10.24
N ASP A 163 5.77 -5.30 -10.16
CA ASP A 163 5.57 -4.39 -11.29
C ASP A 163 6.53 -4.77 -12.45
N LYS A 164 7.80 -5.05 -12.14
CA LYS A 164 8.77 -5.56 -13.13
C LYS A 164 8.36 -6.91 -13.73
N ALA A 165 7.94 -7.86 -12.90
CA ALA A 165 7.48 -9.16 -13.38
C ALA A 165 6.25 -9.05 -14.30
N MET A 166 5.39 -8.06 -14.09
CA MET A 166 4.27 -7.77 -14.98
C MET A 166 4.72 -7.25 -16.33
N GLU A 167 5.74 -6.37 -16.40
CA GLU A 167 6.34 -5.91 -17.66
C GLU A 167 6.97 -7.07 -18.44
N ASP A 168 7.71 -7.94 -17.74
CA ASP A 168 8.31 -9.14 -18.35
C ASP A 168 7.22 -10.08 -18.90
N LEU A 169 6.10 -10.24 -18.18
CA LEU A 169 4.97 -11.05 -18.62
C LEU A 169 4.29 -10.47 -19.88
N VAL A 170 4.11 -9.15 -19.96
CA VAL A 170 3.59 -8.46 -21.14
C VAL A 170 4.51 -8.70 -22.34
N SER A 171 5.82 -8.56 -22.17
CA SER A 171 6.82 -8.78 -23.22
C SER A 171 6.78 -10.22 -23.76
N VAL A 172 6.57 -11.22 -22.88
CA VAL A 172 6.39 -12.63 -23.29
C VAL A 172 5.10 -12.81 -24.10
N GLY A 173 4.02 -12.12 -23.71
CA GLY A 173 2.73 -12.13 -24.39
C GLY A 173 2.80 -11.53 -25.80
N GLU A 174 3.41 -10.36 -25.94
CA GLU A 174 3.60 -9.68 -27.23
C GLU A 174 4.48 -10.49 -28.20
N ALA A 175 5.47 -11.20 -27.65
CA ALA A 175 6.29 -12.11 -28.45
C ALA A 175 5.58 -13.41 -28.88
N HIS A 176 4.31 -13.61 -28.49
CA HIS A 176 3.47 -14.79 -28.78
C HIS A 176 4.15 -16.12 -28.40
N LYS A 177 4.98 -16.12 -27.36
CA LYS A 177 5.77 -17.29 -26.94
C LYS A 177 5.02 -18.25 -26.03
N GLN A 178 3.84 -17.83 -25.53
CA GLN A 178 3.05 -18.62 -24.59
C GLN A 178 1.56 -18.52 -24.90
N PRO A 179 0.78 -19.57 -24.60
CA PRO A 179 -0.68 -19.52 -24.68
C PRO A 179 -1.23 -18.43 -23.73
N VAL A 180 -2.18 -17.64 -24.22
CA VAL A 180 -2.82 -16.57 -23.42
C VAL A 180 -3.38 -17.07 -22.10
N ARG A 181 -3.93 -18.29 -22.06
CA ARG A 181 -4.43 -18.92 -20.83
C ARG A 181 -3.35 -19.06 -19.77
N ASP A 182 -2.15 -19.46 -20.18
CA ASP A 182 -1.03 -19.65 -19.26
C ASP A 182 -0.49 -18.32 -18.75
N LEU A 183 -0.46 -17.28 -19.60
CA LEU A 183 -0.13 -15.90 -19.17
C LEU A 183 -1.06 -15.39 -18.09
N PHE A 184 -2.38 -15.61 -18.21
CA PHE A 184 -3.34 -15.27 -17.17
C PHE A 184 -3.11 -16.04 -15.87
N ALA A 185 -2.69 -17.29 -15.95
CA ALA A 185 -2.38 -18.06 -14.75
C ALA A 185 -1.14 -17.54 -14.03
N TYR A 186 -0.09 -17.18 -14.75
CA TYR A 186 1.14 -16.58 -14.19
C TYR A 186 0.85 -15.20 -13.61
N GLN A 187 0.13 -14.34 -14.34
CA GLN A 187 -0.32 -13.05 -13.84
C GLN A 187 -1.08 -13.19 -12.52
N ARG A 188 -1.98 -14.18 -12.44
CA ARG A 188 -2.76 -14.41 -11.23
C ARG A 188 -1.88 -14.89 -10.08
N ALA A 189 -0.89 -15.72 -10.33
CA ALA A 189 0.06 -16.15 -9.32
C ALA A 189 0.88 -14.97 -8.76
N LEU A 190 1.42 -14.13 -9.65
CA LEU A 190 2.16 -12.91 -9.26
C LEU A 190 1.31 -11.99 -8.39
N TYR A 191 0.08 -11.70 -8.84
CA TYR A 191 -0.86 -10.87 -8.09
C TYR A 191 -1.19 -11.44 -6.70
N VAL A 192 -1.43 -12.75 -6.61
CA VAL A 192 -1.79 -13.42 -5.37
C VAL A 192 -0.61 -13.43 -4.38
N LEU A 193 0.62 -13.58 -4.88
CA LEU A 193 1.83 -13.49 -4.05
C LEU A 193 2.05 -12.09 -3.47
N LEU A 194 1.76 -11.05 -4.26
CA LEU A 194 1.70 -9.67 -3.74
C LEU A 194 0.68 -9.56 -2.59
N ARG A 195 -0.50 -10.17 -2.76
CA ARG A 195 -1.54 -10.17 -1.70
C ARG A 195 -1.11 -10.95 -0.44
N VAL A 196 -0.27 -11.97 -0.55
CA VAL A 196 0.35 -12.64 0.61
C VAL A 196 1.22 -11.65 1.39
N SER A 197 2.03 -10.85 0.70
CA SER A 197 2.83 -9.80 1.33
C SER A 197 1.99 -8.74 2.04
N ASP A 198 0.84 -8.35 1.48
CA ASP A 198 -0.10 -7.44 2.14
C ASP A 198 -0.65 -8.03 3.46
N GLN A 199 -0.91 -9.34 3.50
CA GLN A 199 -1.33 -9.97 4.75
C GLN A 199 -0.18 -10.02 5.78
N ALA A 200 1.06 -10.19 5.33
CA ALA A 200 2.23 -10.09 6.21
C ALA A 200 2.34 -8.68 6.84
N GLU A 201 2.11 -7.62 6.04
CA GLU A 201 2.05 -6.25 6.56
C GLU A 201 0.97 -6.10 7.63
N ASN A 202 -0.25 -6.61 7.37
CA ASN A 202 -1.35 -6.56 8.32
C ASN A 202 -1.00 -7.28 9.64
N ILE A 203 -0.40 -8.47 9.58
CA ILE A 203 0.02 -9.25 10.75
C ILE A 203 1.08 -8.49 11.56
N ALA A 204 2.08 -7.91 10.90
CA ALA A 204 3.10 -7.12 11.57
C ALA A 204 2.52 -5.87 12.27
N GLN A 205 1.56 -5.20 11.64
CA GLN A 205 0.83 -4.08 12.24
C GLN A 205 -0.01 -4.51 13.45
N GLU A 206 -0.66 -5.67 13.37
CA GLU A 206 -1.41 -6.23 14.51
C GLU A 206 -0.49 -6.61 15.67
N THR A 207 0.75 -7.03 15.40
CA THR A 207 1.77 -7.24 16.44
C THR A 207 2.08 -5.94 17.18
N LEU A 208 2.33 -4.85 16.45
CA LEU A 208 2.57 -3.52 17.04
C LEU A 208 1.38 -3.11 17.92
N PHE A 209 0.16 -3.20 17.38
CA PHE A 209 -1.04 -2.87 18.16
C PHE A 209 -1.21 -3.75 19.40
N SER A 210 -1.01 -5.06 19.29
CA SER A 210 -1.16 -5.98 20.41
C SER A 210 -0.21 -5.64 21.57
N VAL A 211 1.06 -5.39 21.26
CA VAL A 211 2.12 -5.18 22.25
C VAL A 211 2.10 -3.75 22.78
N THR A 212 2.14 -2.75 21.91
CA THR A 212 2.32 -1.34 22.30
C THR A 212 1.01 -0.59 22.43
N GLY A 213 -0.06 -1.03 21.77
CA GLY A 213 -1.29 -0.28 21.60
C GLY A 213 -1.24 0.75 20.45
N GLU A 214 -0.13 0.83 19.73
CA GLU A 214 -0.01 1.70 18.55
C GLU A 214 -0.98 1.25 17.46
N THR A 215 -1.85 2.16 17.02
CA THR A 215 -2.72 1.93 15.86
C THR A 215 -1.95 2.24 14.59
N LYS A 216 -2.39 1.68 13.46
CA LYS A 216 -1.83 2.03 12.15
C LYS A 216 -1.84 3.54 11.96
N ASN A 217 -0.65 4.12 11.70
CA ASN A 217 -0.58 5.54 11.40
C ASN A 217 -1.43 5.86 10.17
N PRO A 218 -2.17 6.97 10.20
CA PRO A 218 -2.91 7.41 9.03
C PRO A 218 -1.98 7.52 7.82
N LYS A 219 -2.50 7.12 6.66
CA LYS A 219 -1.71 7.15 5.42
C LYS A 219 -1.28 8.59 5.10
N VAL A 220 0.02 8.79 4.90
CA VAL A 220 0.57 10.06 4.40
C VAL A 220 0.48 10.04 2.88
N TYR A 221 -0.30 10.94 2.31
CA TYR A 221 -0.47 11.03 0.87
C TYR A 221 0.61 11.91 0.24
N ARG A 222 1.09 11.54 -0.94
CA ARG A 222 2.03 12.33 -1.73
C ARG A 222 1.26 12.96 -2.88
N LEU A 223 1.20 14.29 -2.91
CA LEU A 223 0.52 15.06 -3.95
C LEU A 223 1.53 15.87 -4.75
N LEU A 224 1.36 15.90 -6.07
CA LEU A 224 2.14 16.71 -7.00
C LEU A 224 1.23 17.70 -7.68
N PHE A 225 1.51 19.00 -7.52
CA PHE A 225 0.83 20.07 -8.25
C PHE A 225 1.64 20.45 -9.49
N VAL A 226 1.01 20.46 -10.64
CA VAL A 226 1.71 20.69 -11.91
C VAL A 226 1.04 21.80 -12.71
N ASP A 227 1.84 22.75 -13.13
CA ASP A 227 1.49 23.73 -14.15
C ASP A 227 2.68 23.93 -15.11
N ARG A 228 2.56 24.88 -16.06
CA ARG A 228 3.58 25.04 -17.07
C ARG A 228 4.93 25.47 -16.48
N THR A 229 4.96 26.54 -15.72
CA THR A 229 6.18 27.26 -15.34
C THR A 229 6.63 27.00 -13.91
N ASN A 230 5.77 26.47 -13.06
CA ASN A 230 6.01 26.27 -11.64
C ASN A 230 6.58 27.51 -10.93
N ASP A 231 6.08 28.67 -11.29
CA ASP A 231 6.56 29.95 -10.76
C ASP A 231 5.49 30.73 -9.97
N CYS A 232 4.24 30.23 -9.95
CA CYS A 232 3.09 30.91 -9.33
C CYS A 232 2.10 29.91 -8.70
N ARG A 233 1.10 29.44 -9.44
CA ARG A 233 -0.07 28.68 -8.92
C ARG A 233 0.30 27.36 -8.25
N SER A 234 1.15 26.57 -8.88
CA SER A 234 1.60 25.29 -8.32
C SER A 234 2.42 25.45 -7.05
N LEU A 235 3.23 26.51 -6.96
CA LEU A 235 3.95 26.87 -5.73
C LEU A 235 3.01 27.33 -4.62
N ILE A 236 1.99 28.13 -4.95
CA ILE A 236 0.94 28.54 -4.00
C ILE A 236 0.19 27.31 -3.48
N ALA A 237 -0.14 26.37 -4.38
CA ALA A 237 -0.79 25.11 -4.01
C ALA A 237 0.05 24.30 -3.02
N GLU A 238 1.33 24.16 -3.30
CA GLU A 238 2.26 23.46 -2.41
C GLU A 238 2.39 24.15 -1.05
N ALA A 239 2.59 25.46 -1.03
CA ALA A 239 2.72 26.24 0.21
C ALA A 239 1.46 26.18 1.05
N TYR A 240 0.28 26.33 0.41
CA TYR A 240 -1.01 26.20 1.10
C TYR A 240 -1.20 24.79 1.67
N ALA A 241 -0.94 23.76 0.88
CA ALA A 241 -1.08 22.38 1.31
C ALA A 241 -0.19 22.04 2.50
N ARG A 242 1.07 22.47 2.46
CA ARG A 242 2.02 22.30 3.59
C ARG A 242 1.54 23.01 4.86
N LYS A 243 0.96 24.21 4.73
CA LYS A 243 0.42 24.97 5.86
C LYS A 243 -0.85 24.37 6.43
N ALA A 244 -1.79 24.00 5.56
CA ALA A 244 -3.12 23.54 5.96
C ALA A 244 -3.13 22.07 6.42
N PHE A 245 -2.22 21.22 5.92
CA PHE A 245 -2.22 19.78 6.15
C PHE A 245 -0.83 19.21 6.48
N PRO A 246 -0.12 19.77 7.47
CA PRO A 246 1.31 19.48 7.71
C PRO A 246 1.59 18.00 8.01
N GLU A 247 0.65 17.30 8.66
CA GLU A 247 0.81 15.89 9.06
C GLU A 247 0.09 14.91 8.11
N CYS A 248 -0.65 15.45 7.13
CA CYS A 248 -1.54 14.65 6.30
C CYS A 248 -0.93 14.25 4.97
N GLY A 249 0.09 14.96 4.48
CA GLY A 249 0.65 14.75 3.16
C GLY A 249 2.07 15.26 3.00
N ILE A 250 2.68 14.80 1.93
CA ILE A 250 3.91 15.35 1.37
C ILE A 250 3.49 16.03 0.06
N PHE A 251 3.71 17.33 0.00
CA PHE A 251 3.28 18.17 -1.09
C PHE A 251 4.49 18.67 -1.88
N THR A 252 4.41 18.57 -3.19
CA THR A 252 5.46 18.97 -4.11
C THR A 252 4.83 19.66 -5.30
N SER A 253 5.53 20.57 -5.95
CA SER A 253 5.09 21.20 -7.19
C SER A 253 6.15 21.09 -8.28
N GLY A 254 5.72 21.11 -9.54
CA GLY A 254 6.60 21.03 -10.71
C GLY A 254 6.00 21.69 -11.95
N GLY A 255 6.88 21.98 -12.91
CA GLY A 255 6.53 22.48 -14.22
C GLY A 255 7.13 21.64 -15.34
N TRP A 256 6.43 21.58 -16.50
CA TRP A 256 7.02 20.93 -17.68
C TRP A 256 7.91 21.86 -18.50
N ASP A 257 7.82 23.18 -18.26
CA ASP A 257 8.69 24.24 -18.82
C ASP A 257 9.02 25.20 -17.65
N PRO A 258 9.79 24.72 -16.64
CA PRO A 258 9.94 25.44 -15.37
C PRO A 258 10.71 26.72 -15.54
N ALA A 259 10.27 27.77 -14.86
CA ALA A 259 10.99 29.05 -14.75
C ALA A 259 12.29 28.89 -13.96
N ASN A 260 13.17 29.87 -14.00
CA ASN A 260 14.40 29.85 -13.22
C ASN A 260 14.18 30.19 -11.73
N THR A 261 13.15 31.01 -11.44
CA THR A 261 12.86 31.52 -10.09
C THR A 261 11.37 31.67 -9.89
N ILE A 262 10.95 31.79 -8.64
CA ILE A 262 9.59 32.21 -8.27
C ILE A 262 9.33 33.60 -8.90
N ARG A 263 8.14 33.79 -9.41
CA ARG A 263 7.71 35.08 -9.97
C ARG A 263 7.71 36.16 -8.88
N PRO A 264 8.45 37.27 -9.04
CA PRO A 264 8.58 38.28 -7.98
C PRO A 264 7.25 38.85 -7.51
N GLU A 265 6.28 38.99 -8.41
CA GLU A 265 4.93 39.54 -8.15
C GLU A 265 4.11 38.65 -7.21
N VAL A 266 4.47 37.38 -7.08
CA VAL A 266 3.78 36.42 -6.21
C VAL A 266 4.33 36.45 -4.76
N VAL A 267 5.54 36.95 -4.55
CA VAL A 267 6.16 36.96 -3.21
C VAL A 267 5.31 37.76 -2.19
N PRO A 268 4.80 38.97 -2.50
CA PRO A 268 3.90 39.66 -1.57
C PRO A 268 2.63 38.89 -1.23
N PHE A 269 2.14 38.06 -2.13
CA PHE A 269 0.97 37.21 -1.90
C PHE A 269 1.28 36.09 -0.86
N PHE A 270 2.46 35.45 -0.97
CA PHE A 270 2.90 34.49 0.05
C PHE A 270 2.93 35.14 1.45
N GLU A 271 3.54 36.32 1.55
CA GLU A 271 3.66 37.05 2.80
C GLU A 271 2.30 37.47 3.37
N ALA A 272 1.40 38.01 2.55
CA ALA A 272 0.05 38.43 2.95
C ALA A 272 -0.79 37.28 3.49
N HIS A 273 -0.63 36.06 2.96
CA HIS A 273 -1.36 34.88 3.39
C HIS A 273 -0.60 34.04 4.43
N GLY A 274 0.60 34.46 4.84
CA GLY A 274 1.48 33.72 5.75
C GLY A 274 1.82 32.33 5.22
N LEU A 275 2.05 32.22 3.93
CA LEU A 275 2.51 30.99 3.26
C LEU A 275 4.03 30.99 3.26
N ASP A 276 4.60 29.92 3.79
CA ASP A 276 6.05 29.77 3.77
C ASP A 276 6.53 29.38 2.35
N HIS A 277 7.32 30.24 1.76
CA HIS A 277 7.92 30.05 0.45
C HIS A 277 9.43 29.80 0.50
N GLN A 278 10.02 29.73 1.71
CA GLN A 278 11.44 29.40 1.86
C GLN A 278 11.72 27.97 1.41
N GLY A 279 12.68 27.82 0.51
CA GLY A 279 13.02 26.52 -0.07
C GLY A 279 12.06 26.01 -1.14
N LEU A 280 11.03 26.78 -1.50
CA LEU A 280 10.24 26.54 -2.70
C LEU A 280 10.96 27.10 -3.93
N GLY A 281 10.77 26.42 -5.04
CA GLY A 281 11.30 26.86 -6.33
C GLY A 281 10.78 26.01 -7.48
N PRO A 282 10.92 26.50 -8.72
CA PRO A 282 10.52 25.74 -9.90
C PRO A 282 11.32 24.43 -10.02
N ASN A 283 10.61 23.33 -10.20
CA ASN A 283 11.15 21.98 -10.37
C ASN A 283 10.68 21.38 -11.70
N PRO A 284 11.57 20.70 -12.45
CA PRO A 284 11.14 19.97 -13.66
C PRO A 284 10.29 18.74 -13.31
N VAL A 285 9.12 18.59 -13.94
CA VAL A 285 8.26 17.43 -13.77
C VAL A 285 8.98 16.09 -14.09
N PRO A 286 9.79 15.95 -15.15
CA PRO A 286 10.50 14.73 -15.45
C PRO A 286 11.40 14.25 -14.30
N ASP A 287 12.08 15.16 -13.59
CA ASP A 287 12.94 14.83 -12.46
C ASP A 287 12.10 14.31 -11.27
N LEU A 288 10.96 14.94 -11.01
CA LEU A 288 10.04 14.54 -9.94
C LEU A 288 9.38 13.20 -10.20
N MET A 289 9.06 12.89 -11.46
CA MET A 289 8.44 11.63 -11.87
C MET A 289 9.45 10.46 -11.94
N SER A 290 10.74 10.75 -12.11
CA SER A 290 11.80 9.75 -12.12
C SER A 290 12.20 9.25 -10.73
N GLU A 291 11.78 9.93 -9.66
CA GLU A 291 12.02 9.47 -8.30
C GLU A 291 11.29 8.14 -8.01
N PRO A 292 11.90 7.23 -7.22
CA PRO A 292 11.27 5.95 -6.87
C PRO A 292 10.04 6.09 -5.97
N LYS A 293 9.68 7.31 -5.61
CA LYS A 293 8.56 7.63 -4.73
C LYS A 293 7.35 8.03 -5.56
N HIS A 294 6.40 7.14 -5.68
CA HIS A 294 5.16 7.41 -6.42
C HIS A 294 4.29 8.47 -5.75
N TYR A 295 3.75 9.40 -6.56
CA TYR A 295 2.69 10.31 -6.14
C TYR A 295 1.36 9.56 -6.13
N HIS A 296 0.56 9.78 -5.08
CA HIS A 296 -0.78 9.19 -5.00
C HIS A 296 -1.78 9.98 -5.85
N VAL A 297 -1.60 11.32 -5.88
CA VAL A 297 -2.43 12.21 -6.68
C VAL A 297 -1.53 13.23 -7.39
N ILE A 298 -1.74 13.39 -8.68
CA ILE A 298 -1.11 14.40 -9.51
C ILE A 298 -2.21 15.38 -9.94
N ILE A 299 -2.02 16.66 -9.69
CA ILE A 299 -3.03 17.70 -9.90
C ILE A 299 -2.52 18.70 -10.93
N GLY A 300 -3.11 18.66 -12.11
CA GLY A 300 -2.87 19.64 -13.17
C GLY A 300 -3.66 20.93 -12.92
N LEU A 301 -2.99 22.06 -12.99
CA LEU A 301 -3.56 23.40 -12.77
C LEU A 301 -3.75 24.19 -14.05
N ASP A 302 -3.38 23.62 -15.20
CA ASP A 302 -3.58 24.14 -16.55
C ASP A 302 -4.41 23.17 -17.39
N ASP A 303 -5.06 23.68 -18.43
CA ASP A 303 -5.81 22.90 -19.42
C ASP A 303 -4.96 21.80 -20.08
N LYS A 304 -3.67 22.07 -20.32
CA LYS A 304 -2.72 21.17 -21.00
C LYS A 304 -1.97 20.21 -20.09
N SER A 305 -2.15 20.30 -18.77
CA SER A 305 -1.39 19.49 -17.80
C SER A 305 -1.44 17.98 -18.10
N GLY A 306 -2.62 17.47 -18.48
CA GLY A 306 -2.79 16.04 -18.77
C GLY A 306 -2.01 15.56 -20.00
N GLU A 307 -1.85 16.42 -21.02
CA GLU A 307 -1.08 16.08 -22.23
C GLU A 307 0.42 16.19 -21.99
N MET A 308 0.83 17.17 -21.16
CA MET A 308 2.24 17.52 -20.96
C MET A 308 2.96 16.65 -19.94
N ILE A 309 2.22 16.05 -18.97
CA ILE A 309 2.80 15.14 -17.98
C ILE A 309 3.22 13.79 -18.60
N GLY A 310 2.59 13.42 -19.73
CA GLY A 310 2.84 12.14 -20.39
C GLY A 310 2.13 10.97 -19.71
N GLU A 311 2.80 9.82 -19.59
CA GLU A 311 2.21 8.63 -19.01
C GLU A 311 2.10 8.75 -17.48
N ILE A 312 0.86 8.61 -16.98
CA ILE A 312 0.58 8.66 -15.54
C ILE A 312 0.81 7.28 -14.94
N PRO A 313 1.63 7.16 -13.87
CA PRO A 313 1.88 5.89 -13.23
C PRO A 313 0.59 5.20 -12.79
N PHE A 314 0.50 3.89 -12.99
CA PHE A 314 -0.71 3.09 -12.71
C PHE A 314 -1.30 3.29 -11.30
N LYS A 315 -0.44 3.53 -10.30
CA LYS A 315 -0.86 3.74 -8.90
C LYS A 315 -1.21 5.20 -8.56
N SER A 316 -1.11 6.13 -9.55
CA SER A 316 -1.38 7.55 -9.38
C SER A 316 -2.76 7.91 -9.92
N VAL A 317 -3.44 8.82 -9.24
CA VAL A 317 -4.68 9.44 -9.75
C VAL A 317 -4.33 10.80 -10.33
N PHE A 318 -4.74 11.07 -11.55
CA PHE A 318 -4.60 12.39 -12.15
C PHE A 318 -5.92 13.17 -12.06
N LEU A 319 -5.84 14.40 -11.54
CA LEU A 319 -6.95 15.35 -11.49
C LEU A 319 -6.56 16.59 -12.27
N ASN A 320 -7.41 17.06 -13.17
CA ASN A 320 -7.22 18.34 -13.84
C ASN A 320 -8.16 19.37 -13.23
N TRP A 321 -7.59 20.35 -12.53
CA TRP A 321 -8.39 21.40 -11.90
C TRP A 321 -8.56 22.64 -12.78
N ASP A 322 -7.69 22.85 -13.76
CA ASP A 322 -7.70 23.98 -14.68
C ASP A 322 -8.17 25.30 -14.02
N LEU A 323 -7.25 25.94 -13.32
CA LEU A 323 -7.50 27.19 -12.61
C LEU A 323 -7.34 28.43 -13.52
N GLY A 324 -7.31 28.20 -14.83
CA GLY A 324 -7.03 29.24 -15.81
C GLY A 324 -5.56 29.69 -15.87
N PRO A 325 -5.20 30.65 -16.69
CA PRO A 325 -3.82 31.12 -16.85
C PRO A 325 -3.32 31.84 -15.60
N CYS A 326 -1.98 31.90 -15.43
CA CYS A 326 -1.36 32.73 -14.40
C CYS A 326 -1.79 34.17 -14.61
N PRO A 327 -2.30 34.91 -13.59
CA PRO A 327 -2.88 36.22 -13.75
C PRO A 327 -1.89 37.34 -14.08
N PHE A 328 -0.59 37.10 -13.89
CA PHE A 328 0.44 38.09 -14.14
C PHE A 328 0.84 38.10 -15.63
N GLY A 329 0.35 39.07 -16.36
CA GLY A 329 0.77 39.46 -17.69
C GLY A 329 1.16 40.92 -17.69
N GLU A 330 1.48 41.51 -18.85
CA GLU A 330 1.82 42.94 -18.97
C GLU A 330 0.63 43.81 -18.48
N ASP A 331 0.88 44.69 -17.47
CA ASP A 331 0.03 45.75 -16.92
C ASP A 331 -1.46 45.39 -16.60
N ASP A 332 -1.66 44.28 -15.85
CA ASP A 332 -3.00 43.91 -15.39
C ASP A 332 -3.29 44.41 -13.98
N PRO A 333 -4.09 45.48 -13.78
CA PRO A 333 -4.39 46.03 -12.46
C PRO A 333 -5.23 45.07 -11.59
N GLU A 334 -5.90 44.05 -12.17
CA GLU A 334 -6.71 43.06 -11.45
C GLU A 334 -5.98 41.74 -11.21
N ALA A 335 -4.70 41.67 -11.52
CA ALA A 335 -3.92 40.39 -11.39
C ALA A 335 -3.98 39.83 -9.98
N MET A 336 -3.86 40.67 -8.95
CA MET A 336 -3.90 40.23 -7.55
C MET A 336 -5.28 39.73 -7.14
N ASP A 337 -6.36 40.38 -7.58
CA ASP A 337 -7.74 39.94 -7.32
C ASP A 337 -8.06 38.61 -8.01
N ARG A 338 -7.49 38.39 -9.21
CA ARG A 338 -7.61 37.08 -9.88
C ARG A 338 -6.82 36.00 -9.17
N LEU A 339 -5.62 36.31 -8.68
CA LEU A 339 -4.83 35.37 -7.89
C LEU A 339 -5.55 34.99 -6.60
N GLU A 340 -6.19 35.94 -5.94
CA GLU A 340 -7.01 35.68 -4.74
C GLU A 340 -8.19 34.73 -5.04
N ARG A 341 -8.85 34.88 -6.18
CA ARG A 341 -9.92 33.97 -6.61
C ARG A 341 -9.38 32.56 -6.86
N ILE A 342 -8.26 32.45 -7.58
CA ILE A 342 -7.59 31.17 -7.84
C ILE A 342 -7.20 30.48 -6.51
N TYR A 343 -6.65 31.26 -5.59
CA TYR A 343 -6.25 30.73 -4.28
C TYR A 343 -7.43 30.20 -3.48
N ARG A 344 -8.56 30.90 -3.44
CA ARG A 344 -9.77 30.46 -2.75
C ARG A 344 -10.35 29.18 -3.36
N GLU A 345 -10.37 29.12 -4.68
CA GLU A 345 -10.82 27.91 -5.39
C GLU A 345 -9.90 26.73 -5.12
N LEU A 346 -8.60 26.93 -5.21
CA LEU A 346 -7.58 25.94 -4.91
C LEU A 346 -7.71 25.44 -3.46
N ALA A 347 -7.84 26.36 -2.50
CA ALA A 347 -7.99 26.02 -1.09
C ALA A 347 -9.25 25.18 -0.83
N THR A 348 -10.35 25.48 -1.51
CA THR A 348 -11.60 24.73 -1.39
C THR A 348 -11.45 23.33 -1.97
N ARG A 349 -10.97 23.20 -3.21
CA ARG A 349 -10.78 21.90 -3.86
C ARG A 349 -9.77 21.01 -3.11
N LEU A 350 -8.70 21.60 -2.58
CA LEU A 350 -7.71 20.84 -1.81
C LEU A 350 -8.27 20.35 -0.49
N ARG A 351 -9.10 21.15 0.19
CA ARG A 351 -9.78 20.71 1.42
C ARG A 351 -10.70 19.53 1.14
N GLU A 352 -11.55 19.61 0.12
CA GLU A 352 -12.45 18.53 -0.29
C GLU A 352 -11.68 17.26 -0.67
N LEU A 353 -10.54 17.40 -1.37
CA LEU A 353 -9.68 16.27 -1.70
C LEU A 353 -9.08 15.63 -0.44
N MET A 354 -8.55 16.42 0.48
CA MET A 354 -7.94 15.90 1.71
C MET A 354 -8.99 15.28 2.64
N GLU A 355 -10.19 15.82 2.73
CA GLU A 355 -11.33 15.20 3.42
C GLU A 355 -11.70 13.85 2.78
N THR A 356 -11.69 13.76 1.44
CA THR A 356 -11.93 12.50 0.72
C THR A 356 -10.84 11.46 1.01
N LEU A 357 -9.58 11.88 1.09
CA LEU A 357 -8.44 11.00 1.30
C LEU A 357 -8.28 10.54 2.76
N ARG A 358 -8.61 11.37 3.72
CA ARG A 358 -8.33 11.17 5.15
C ARG A 358 -9.56 11.16 6.05
N GLY A 359 -10.72 11.51 5.53
CA GLY A 359 -11.92 11.72 6.33
C GLY A 359 -11.95 13.11 7.01
N PRO A 360 -12.96 13.35 7.84
CA PRO A 360 -13.18 14.66 8.50
C PRO A 360 -12.04 15.09 9.45
N ASP A 361 -11.19 14.16 9.88
CA ASP A 361 -10.02 14.42 10.74
C ASP A 361 -8.79 14.95 9.96
N ALA A 362 -8.96 15.29 8.69
CA ALA A 362 -7.90 15.85 7.84
C ALA A 362 -7.62 17.32 8.10
N ILE A 363 -8.50 18.02 8.85
CA ILE A 363 -8.49 19.47 9.09
C ILE A 363 -8.06 19.77 10.51
#